data_8c69b8f77a92815b43e884a2b649b048
#
_entry.id   8c69b8f77a92815b43e884a2b649b048
#
_cell.length_a   1.000
_cell.length_b   1.000
_cell.length_c   1.000
_cell.angle_alpha   90.00
_cell.angle_beta   90.00
_cell.angle_gamma   90.00
#
_symmetry.space_group_name_H-M   'P 1'
#
loop_
_entity.id
_entity.type
_entity.pdbx_description
1 polymer ?
#
loop_
_entity_poly.entity_id
_entity_poly.type
_entity_poly.pdbx_seq_one_letter_code
_entity_poly.pdbx_strand_id
1 'polypeptide(L)'
;ETGVPYLTEEERDRIKAEPLNFTDGSVDADELVAQANTGTGINNWFVEQVIWDVSRDLAAKYDISDGAARELMYSSGYQIYTTMDPKIQDIAEAVYADRSNLDVTSKKGQPIQSGITVMDPSNGNVVAIVGAIDPKESNLVSNYATMKKQVGSSMKPLTAYAPALDAGTITPASTFDNYPVRLVGGSPWPKNSPNTYTGWTSVQEGIRRSINTIAVQSLESVGVAEAFAF
;
A
#
# COMPACT_ATOMS: atom_id res chain seq x y z
N GLU A 1 20.92 10.75 -31.86
CA GLU A 1 20.30 9.72 -32.74
C GLU A 1 19.94 8.54 -31.83
N THR A 2 18.72 8.50 -31.36
CA THR A 2 18.17 7.39 -30.56
C THR A 2 17.72 6.32 -31.56
N GLY A 3 18.44 5.21 -31.66
CA GLY A 3 18.19 4.12 -32.59
C GLY A 3 16.93 3.29 -32.30
N VAL A 4 15.80 3.94 -32.06
CA VAL A 4 14.48 3.31 -32.01
C VAL A 4 13.93 3.39 -33.45
N PRO A 5 13.66 2.27 -34.13
CA PRO A 5 13.06 2.29 -35.45
C PRO A 5 11.64 2.84 -35.32
N TYR A 6 11.42 4.04 -35.87
CA TYR A 6 10.06 4.57 -36.03
C TYR A 6 9.32 3.71 -37.05
N LEU A 7 8.13 3.24 -36.67
CA LEU A 7 7.21 2.60 -37.61
C LEU A 7 6.88 3.61 -38.72
N THR A 8 6.90 3.19 -39.96
CA THR A 8 6.38 3.98 -41.08
C THR A 8 4.87 4.18 -40.92
N GLU A 9 4.31 5.21 -41.54
CA GLU A 9 2.86 5.44 -41.51
C GLU A 9 2.07 4.22 -41.96
N GLU A 10 2.54 3.52 -43.00
CA GLU A 10 1.92 2.30 -43.52
C GLU A 10 1.98 1.16 -42.50
N GLU A 11 3.09 0.97 -41.80
CA GLU A 11 3.21 -0.05 -40.76
C GLU A 11 2.31 0.26 -39.56
N ARG A 12 2.24 1.52 -39.16
CA ARG A 12 1.34 1.95 -38.09
C ARG A 12 -0.12 1.71 -38.44
N ASP A 13 -0.54 2.08 -39.67
CA ASP A 13 -1.91 1.93 -40.11
C ASP A 13 -2.28 0.46 -40.35
N ARG A 14 -1.32 -0.37 -40.81
CA ARG A 14 -1.49 -1.83 -40.86
C ARG A 14 -1.71 -2.42 -39.46
N ILE A 15 -0.88 -2.07 -38.48
CA ILE A 15 -1.02 -2.55 -37.09
C ILE A 15 -2.33 -2.11 -36.48
N LYS A 16 -2.79 -0.88 -36.75
CA LYS A 16 -4.10 -0.42 -36.29
C LYS A 16 -5.29 -1.12 -36.95
N ALA A 17 -5.10 -1.64 -38.15
CA ALA A 17 -6.14 -2.35 -38.88
C ALA A 17 -6.18 -3.87 -38.55
N GLU A 18 -5.14 -4.39 -37.86
CA GLU A 18 -5.14 -5.80 -37.45
C GLU A 18 -6.06 -5.96 -36.22
N PRO A 19 -7.03 -6.89 -36.23
CA PRO A 19 -7.86 -7.16 -35.07
C PRO A 19 -7.00 -7.73 -33.95
N LEU A 20 -7.18 -7.17 -32.72
CA LEU A 20 -6.53 -7.69 -31.53
C LEU A 20 -7.11 -9.07 -31.19
N ASN A 21 -6.33 -10.12 -31.41
CA ASN A 21 -6.69 -11.49 -31.01
C ASN A 21 -6.25 -11.75 -29.57
N PHE A 22 -7.22 -11.83 -28.65
CA PHE A 22 -6.99 -12.30 -27.28
C PHE A 22 -7.02 -13.84 -27.27
N THR A 23 -6.05 -14.47 -26.63
CA THR A 23 -5.77 -15.92 -26.73
C THR A 23 -6.75 -16.83 -25.98
N ASP A 24 -7.70 -16.32 -25.22
CA ASP A 24 -8.66 -17.14 -24.46
C ASP A 24 -10.10 -17.19 -25.02
N GLY A 25 -10.39 -16.41 -26.05
CA GLY A 25 -11.67 -16.47 -26.78
C GLY A 25 -12.93 -16.13 -25.94
N SER A 26 -12.77 -15.65 -24.72
CA SER A 26 -13.87 -15.47 -23.78
C SER A 26 -14.40 -14.03 -23.66
N VAL A 27 -13.76 -13.07 -24.33
CA VAL A 27 -14.18 -11.67 -24.28
C VAL A 27 -14.26 -11.11 -25.70
N ASP A 28 -15.39 -10.47 -26.02
CA ASP A 28 -15.56 -9.78 -27.29
C ASP A 28 -14.55 -8.62 -27.39
N ALA A 29 -13.62 -8.74 -28.34
CA ALA A 29 -12.56 -7.77 -28.55
C ALA A 29 -13.13 -6.36 -28.83
N ASP A 30 -14.27 -6.28 -29.51
CA ASP A 30 -14.94 -5.03 -29.82
C ASP A 30 -15.53 -4.37 -28.55
N GLU A 31 -15.98 -5.18 -27.59
CA GLU A 31 -16.48 -4.69 -26.30
C GLU A 31 -15.35 -4.16 -25.41
N LEU A 32 -14.20 -4.84 -25.38
CA LEU A 32 -13.00 -4.37 -24.67
C LEU A 32 -12.39 -3.12 -25.30
N VAL A 33 -12.33 -3.05 -26.63
CA VAL A 33 -11.84 -1.87 -27.36
C VAL A 33 -12.82 -0.71 -27.17
N ALA A 34 -14.12 -0.95 -27.16
CA ALA A 34 -15.11 0.07 -26.87
C ALA A 34 -14.98 0.60 -25.43
N GLN A 35 -14.75 -0.27 -24.45
CA GLN A 35 -14.48 0.12 -23.06
C GLN A 35 -13.14 0.85 -22.90
N ALA A 36 -12.08 0.42 -23.59
CA ALA A 36 -10.76 1.05 -23.53
C ALA A 36 -10.73 2.42 -24.25
N ASN A 37 -11.45 2.55 -25.37
CA ASN A 37 -11.46 3.77 -26.18
C ASN A 37 -12.44 4.86 -25.70
N THR A 38 -13.40 4.55 -24.86
CA THR A 38 -14.35 5.57 -24.39
C THR A 38 -13.74 6.55 -23.39
N GLY A 39 -12.57 6.26 -22.80
CA GLY A 39 -11.92 7.14 -21.82
C GLY A 39 -12.78 7.50 -20.59
N THR A 40 -13.97 6.90 -20.53
CA THR A 40 -15.01 7.17 -19.52
C THR A 40 -15.12 6.06 -18.47
N GLY A 41 -14.38 4.95 -18.64
CA GLY A 41 -14.36 3.87 -17.67
C GLY A 41 -13.65 4.28 -16.38
N ILE A 42 -14.27 3.96 -15.24
CA ILE A 42 -13.64 4.11 -13.94
C ILE A 42 -12.79 2.87 -13.70
N ASN A 43 -11.48 3.06 -13.66
CA ASN A 43 -10.55 1.98 -13.33
C ASN A 43 -10.76 1.52 -11.87
N ASN A 44 -10.63 0.23 -11.60
CA ASN A 44 -10.55 -0.24 -10.23
C ASN A 44 -9.27 0.33 -9.55
N TRP A 45 -9.23 0.26 -8.24
CA TRP A 45 -8.14 0.85 -7.46
C TRP A 45 -6.76 0.26 -7.76
N PHE A 46 -6.72 -1.05 -8.03
CA PHE A 46 -5.47 -1.74 -8.36
C PHE A 46 -4.94 -1.30 -9.72
N VAL A 47 -5.79 -1.29 -10.76
CA VAL A 47 -5.41 -0.86 -12.11
C VAL A 47 -4.92 0.59 -12.10
N GLU A 48 -5.58 1.47 -11.35
CA GLU A 48 -5.14 2.86 -11.23
C GLU A 48 -3.76 2.97 -10.56
N GLN A 49 -3.49 2.17 -9.54
CA GLN A 49 -2.16 2.10 -8.92
C GLN A 49 -1.10 1.59 -9.90
N VAL A 50 -1.41 0.56 -10.70
CA VAL A 50 -0.50 0.06 -11.75
C VAL A 50 -0.17 1.14 -12.77
N ILE A 51 -1.17 1.90 -13.22
CA ILE A 51 -0.96 3.03 -14.14
C ILE A 51 0.01 4.05 -13.53
N TRP A 52 -0.14 4.38 -12.26
CA TRP A 52 0.76 5.28 -11.55
C TRP A 52 2.19 4.73 -11.46
N ASP A 53 2.35 3.48 -11.05
CA ASP A 53 3.65 2.86 -10.84
C ASP A 53 4.41 2.72 -12.17
N VAL A 54 3.75 2.19 -13.22
CA VAL A 54 4.36 2.04 -14.55
C VAL A 54 4.71 3.40 -15.16
N SER A 55 3.81 4.40 -15.04
CA SER A 55 4.12 5.75 -15.56
C SER A 55 5.32 6.36 -14.87
N ARG A 56 5.45 6.22 -13.55
CA ARG A 56 6.60 6.70 -12.77
C ARG A 56 7.90 5.99 -13.19
N ASP A 57 7.85 4.68 -13.37
CA ASP A 57 9.01 3.90 -13.77
C ASP A 57 9.47 4.22 -15.20
N LEU A 58 8.52 4.46 -16.12
CA LEU A 58 8.82 4.93 -17.46
C LEU A 58 9.38 6.37 -17.45
N ALA A 59 8.82 7.25 -16.63
CA ALA A 59 9.32 8.61 -16.45
C ALA A 59 10.78 8.61 -15.99
N ALA A 60 11.09 7.81 -14.97
CA ALA A 60 12.46 7.66 -14.46
C ALA A 60 13.40 7.02 -15.48
N LYS A 61 12.93 5.99 -16.21
CA LYS A 61 13.74 5.26 -17.19
C LYS A 61 14.14 6.11 -18.40
N TYR A 62 13.22 6.96 -18.86
CA TYR A 62 13.41 7.73 -20.09
C TYR A 62 13.68 9.22 -19.82
N ASP A 63 13.76 9.62 -18.57
CA ASP A 63 13.95 11.04 -18.15
C ASP A 63 12.91 11.97 -18.77
N ILE A 64 11.64 11.58 -18.70
CA ILE A 64 10.48 12.32 -19.24
C ILE A 64 9.50 12.66 -18.13
N SER A 65 8.57 13.59 -18.41
CA SER A 65 7.52 13.92 -17.46
C SER A 65 6.52 12.78 -17.25
N ASP A 66 5.84 12.74 -16.08
CA ASP A 66 4.82 11.72 -15.77
C ASP A 66 3.68 11.71 -16.81
N GLY A 67 3.32 12.89 -17.36
CA GLY A 67 2.33 12.99 -18.42
C GLY A 67 2.76 12.32 -19.70
N ALA A 68 4.00 12.58 -20.16
CA ALA A 68 4.58 11.96 -21.34
C ALA A 68 4.78 10.44 -21.14
N ALA A 69 5.17 10.02 -19.94
CA ALA A 69 5.30 8.61 -19.60
C ALA A 69 3.95 7.86 -19.66
N ARG A 70 2.88 8.49 -19.20
CA ARG A 70 1.53 7.94 -19.29
C ARG A 70 1.06 7.81 -20.74
N GLU A 71 1.29 8.84 -21.55
CA GLU A 71 0.98 8.80 -22.99
C GLU A 71 1.79 7.68 -23.68
N LEU A 72 3.08 7.59 -23.37
CA LEU A 72 3.95 6.52 -23.87
C LEU A 72 3.42 5.13 -23.48
N MET A 73 2.97 4.95 -22.24
CA MET A 73 2.39 3.67 -21.79
C MET A 73 1.18 3.26 -22.62
N TYR A 74 0.27 4.20 -22.89
CA TYR A 74 -0.94 3.90 -23.65
C TYR A 74 -0.72 3.75 -25.18
N SER A 75 0.29 4.44 -25.73
CA SER A 75 0.52 4.47 -27.18
C SER A 75 1.50 3.41 -27.70
N SER A 76 2.32 2.83 -26.83
CA SER A 76 3.43 1.97 -27.25
C SER A 76 3.14 0.46 -27.22
N GLY A 77 1.90 0.06 -26.99
CA GLY A 77 1.51 -1.36 -27.02
C GLY A 77 2.14 -2.21 -25.91
N TYR A 78 2.44 -1.62 -24.73
CA TYR A 78 2.95 -2.37 -23.61
C TYR A 78 1.94 -3.40 -23.10
N GLN A 79 2.43 -4.61 -22.84
CA GLN A 79 1.71 -5.63 -22.09
C GLN A 79 2.18 -5.55 -20.64
N ILE A 80 1.25 -5.26 -19.72
CA ILE A 80 1.55 -5.08 -18.30
C ILE A 80 1.00 -6.28 -17.53
N TYR A 81 1.90 -7.10 -17.01
CA TYR A 81 1.56 -8.24 -16.16
C TYR A 81 1.54 -7.79 -14.70
N THR A 82 0.48 -8.14 -13.98
CA THR A 82 0.28 -7.73 -12.60
C THR A 82 0.06 -8.94 -11.69
N THR A 83 0.13 -8.71 -10.39
CA THR A 83 -0.15 -9.70 -9.35
C THR A 83 -1.60 -9.65 -8.86
N MET A 84 -2.45 -8.84 -9.48
CA MET A 84 -3.87 -8.72 -9.11
C MET A 84 -4.58 -10.07 -9.20
N ASP A 85 -5.28 -10.45 -8.14
CA ASP A 85 -6.31 -11.48 -8.20
C ASP A 85 -7.68 -10.80 -8.40
N PRO A 86 -8.32 -10.96 -9.57
CA PRO A 86 -9.59 -10.28 -9.85
C PRO A 86 -10.69 -10.60 -8.85
N LYS A 87 -10.76 -11.85 -8.36
CA LYS A 87 -11.79 -12.25 -7.40
C LYS A 87 -11.58 -11.58 -6.04
N ILE A 88 -10.33 -11.50 -5.58
CA ILE A 88 -10.00 -10.84 -4.31
C ILE A 88 -10.23 -9.33 -4.45
N GLN A 89 -9.85 -8.74 -5.60
CA GLN A 89 -10.09 -7.33 -5.88
C GLN A 89 -11.59 -6.99 -5.86
N ASP A 90 -12.41 -7.76 -6.57
CA ASP A 90 -13.86 -7.55 -6.64
C ASP A 90 -14.51 -7.68 -5.26
N ILE A 91 -14.12 -8.68 -4.47
CA ILE A 91 -14.63 -8.86 -3.10
C ILE A 91 -14.22 -7.68 -2.22
N ALA A 92 -12.97 -7.25 -2.28
CA ALA A 92 -12.47 -6.14 -1.49
C ALA A 92 -13.19 -4.83 -1.84
N GLU A 93 -13.40 -4.55 -3.13
CA GLU A 93 -14.15 -3.37 -3.58
C GLU A 93 -15.63 -3.44 -3.17
N ALA A 94 -16.28 -4.60 -3.28
CA ALA A 94 -17.67 -4.77 -2.85
C ALA A 94 -17.84 -4.53 -1.33
N VAL A 95 -16.90 -5.01 -0.51
CA VAL A 95 -16.91 -4.76 0.95
C VAL A 95 -16.74 -3.27 1.25
N TYR A 96 -15.83 -2.59 0.55
CA TYR A 96 -15.55 -1.17 0.78
C TYR A 96 -16.60 -0.24 0.19
N ALA A 97 -17.30 -0.66 -0.87
CA ALA A 97 -18.39 0.11 -1.46
C ALA A 97 -19.61 0.21 -0.56
N ASP A 98 -19.82 -0.77 0.34
CA ASP A 98 -20.88 -0.74 1.33
C ASP A 98 -20.36 -0.18 2.66
N ARG A 99 -20.61 1.10 2.90
CA ARG A 99 -20.20 1.80 4.12
C ARG A 99 -20.74 1.15 5.40
N SER A 100 -21.83 0.40 5.34
CA SER A 100 -22.37 -0.28 6.53
C SER A 100 -21.41 -1.33 7.10
N ASN A 101 -20.51 -1.87 6.27
CA ASN A 101 -19.45 -2.77 6.71
C ASN A 101 -18.37 -2.05 7.53
N LEU A 102 -18.24 -0.73 7.35
CA LEU A 102 -17.16 0.10 7.91
C LEU A 102 -17.72 1.41 8.50
N ASP A 103 -18.93 1.34 9.11
CA ASP A 103 -19.62 2.50 9.68
C ASP A 103 -18.92 2.98 10.96
N VAL A 104 -17.80 3.67 10.77
CA VAL A 104 -17.01 4.26 11.84
C VAL A 104 -16.97 5.77 11.65
N THR A 105 -17.30 6.49 12.69
CA THR A 105 -17.22 7.96 12.73
C THR A 105 -16.16 8.44 13.72
N SER A 106 -15.56 9.58 13.44
CA SER A 106 -14.65 10.23 14.35
C SER A 106 -15.38 10.78 15.58
N LYS A 107 -14.62 11.14 16.63
CA LYS A 107 -15.19 11.83 17.81
C LYS A 107 -15.90 13.15 17.48
N LYS A 108 -15.65 13.69 16.28
CA LYS A 108 -16.32 14.92 15.79
C LYS A 108 -17.49 14.61 14.85
N GLY A 109 -17.93 13.37 14.77
CA GLY A 109 -19.04 12.94 13.90
C GLY A 109 -18.70 12.87 12.40
N GLN A 110 -17.43 12.99 12.02
CA GLN A 110 -17.02 12.90 10.61
C GLN A 110 -16.84 11.44 10.21
N PRO A 111 -17.34 11.02 9.02
CA PRO A 111 -17.03 9.69 8.47
C PRO A 111 -15.51 9.49 8.36
N ILE A 112 -15.05 8.32 8.78
CA ILE A 112 -13.64 7.96 8.63
C ILE A 112 -13.45 7.34 7.24
N GLN A 113 -12.32 7.62 6.62
CA GLN A 113 -11.86 6.95 5.41
C GLN A 113 -10.76 5.94 5.74
N SER A 114 -10.69 4.90 4.93
CA SER A 114 -9.75 3.81 5.05
C SER A 114 -9.35 3.32 3.67
N GLY A 115 -8.20 2.68 3.58
CA GLY A 115 -7.76 1.91 2.43
C GLY A 115 -7.24 0.56 2.90
N ILE A 116 -7.25 -0.43 2.00
CA ILE A 116 -6.73 -1.76 2.27
C ILE A 116 -5.79 -2.22 1.17
N THR A 117 -4.74 -2.92 1.56
CA THR A 117 -3.86 -3.68 0.68
C THR A 117 -3.89 -5.13 1.12
N VAL A 118 -4.20 -6.04 0.20
CA VAL A 118 -4.20 -7.48 0.44
C VAL A 118 -2.95 -8.07 -0.18
N MET A 119 -2.20 -8.82 0.62
CA MET A 119 -0.94 -9.43 0.21
C MET A 119 -1.01 -10.96 0.36
N ASP A 120 -0.47 -11.68 -0.62
CA ASP A 120 -0.25 -13.12 -0.50
C ASP A 120 0.99 -13.37 0.38
N PRO A 121 0.83 -13.98 1.57
CA PRO A 121 1.95 -14.18 2.49
C PRO A 121 2.96 -15.22 2.00
N SER A 122 2.64 -16.03 0.99
CA SER A 122 3.55 -17.05 0.46
C SER A 122 4.65 -16.46 -0.42
N ASN A 123 4.42 -15.30 -1.04
CA ASN A 123 5.34 -14.70 -2.00
C ASN A 123 5.48 -13.17 -1.86
N GLY A 124 4.68 -12.52 -1.00
CA GLY A 124 4.70 -11.08 -0.79
C GLY A 124 4.00 -10.25 -1.88
N ASN A 125 3.33 -10.89 -2.83
CA ASN A 125 2.63 -10.17 -3.90
C ASN A 125 1.40 -9.44 -3.36
N VAL A 126 1.22 -8.19 -3.77
CA VAL A 126 -0.04 -7.47 -3.56
C VAL A 126 -1.05 -7.97 -4.56
N VAL A 127 -2.17 -8.52 -4.08
CA VAL A 127 -3.20 -9.15 -4.91
C VAL A 127 -4.48 -8.30 -5.01
N ALA A 128 -4.70 -7.37 -4.09
CA ALA A 128 -5.79 -6.40 -4.18
C ALA A 128 -5.45 -5.09 -3.46
N ILE A 129 -6.04 -4.00 -3.93
CA ILE A 129 -5.93 -2.67 -3.33
C ILE A 129 -7.31 -2.01 -3.41
N VAL A 130 -7.79 -1.44 -2.29
CA VAL A 130 -8.95 -0.53 -2.30
C VAL A 130 -8.57 0.75 -1.58
N GLY A 131 -8.75 1.87 -2.24
CA GLY A 131 -8.23 3.15 -1.79
C GLY A 131 -9.14 3.99 -0.91
N ALA A 132 -10.43 3.70 -0.87
CA ALA A 132 -11.38 4.45 -0.04
C ALA A 132 -12.65 3.64 0.24
N ILE A 133 -13.37 4.03 1.31
CA ILE A 133 -14.73 3.58 1.61
C ILE A 133 -15.69 4.37 0.71
N ASP A 134 -16.79 3.78 0.32
CA ASP A 134 -17.78 4.18 -0.67
C ASP A 134 -17.41 3.80 -2.11
N PRO A 135 -18.40 3.70 -3.00
CA PRO A 135 -18.16 3.42 -4.41
C PRO A 135 -17.21 4.43 -5.04
N LYS A 136 -16.29 3.95 -5.85
CA LYS A 136 -15.38 4.81 -6.61
C LYS A 136 -16.12 5.47 -7.76
N GLU A 137 -16.29 6.78 -7.72
CA GLU A 137 -17.08 7.54 -8.70
C GLU A 137 -16.24 8.17 -9.82
N SER A 138 -14.91 8.21 -9.67
CA SER A 138 -14.02 8.79 -10.67
C SER A 138 -12.60 8.25 -10.56
N ASN A 139 -11.80 8.44 -11.61
CA ASN A 139 -10.38 8.17 -11.60
C ASN A 139 -9.61 9.31 -10.90
N LEU A 140 -8.36 9.02 -10.49
CA LEU A 140 -7.43 9.96 -9.87
C LEU A 140 -7.90 10.54 -8.53
N VAL A 141 -8.76 9.82 -7.83
CA VAL A 141 -9.16 10.16 -6.46
C VAL A 141 -8.11 9.69 -5.44
N SER A 142 -8.19 10.24 -4.23
CA SER A 142 -7.24 9.91 -3.15
C SER A 142 -7.27 8.43 -2.80
N ASN A 143 -6.13 7.75 -2.95
CA ASN A 143 -5.94 6.36 -2.56
C ASN A 143 -5.35 6.28 -1.15
N TYR A 144 -6.18 5.99 -0.15
CA TYR A 144 -5.75 5.89 1.26
C TYR A 144 -4.91 4.66 1.54
N ALA A 145 -4.91 3.64 0.66
CA ALA A 145 -4.05 2.46 0.80
C ALA A 145 -2.58 2.77 0.51
N THR A 146 -2.30 3.73 -0.39
CA THR A 146 -0.94 4.11 -0.80
C THR A 146 -0.51 5.50 -0.29
N MET A 147 -1.43 6.24 0.31
CA MET A 147 -1.14 7.56 0.86
C MET A 147 -0.24 7.48 2.08
N LYS A 148 0.81 8.30 2.13
CA LYS A 148 1.70 8.40 3.29
C LYS A 148 0.93 8.93 4.51
N LYS A 149 0.87 8.14 5.56
CA LYS A 149 0.21 8.45 6.84
C LYS A 149 1.14 8.14 8.00
N GLN A 150 0.89 8.77 9.14
CA GLN A 150 1.53 8.38 10.39
C GLN A 150 0.97 7.03 10.82
N VAL A 151 1.83 6.03 10.86
CA VAL A 151 1.46 4.64 11.20
C VAL A 151 1.24 4.43 12.70
N GLY A 152 1.75 5.33 13.54
CA GLY A 152 1.62 5.25 14.99
C GLY A 152 2.19 3.94 15.54
N SER A 153 1.47 3.34 16.48
CA SER A 153 1.92 2.12 17.19
C SER A 153 2.02 0.87 16.32
N SER A 154 1.48 0.86 15.10
CA SER A 154 1.63 -0.28 14.19
C SER A 154 3.07 -0.46 13.69
N MET A 155 3.95 0.56 13.86
CA MET A 155 5.39 0.41 13.59
C MET A 155 6.17 -0.30 14.70
N LYS A 156 5.66 -0.40 15.92
CA LYS A 156 6.40 -1.01 17.04
C LYS A 156 6.92 -2.43 16.75
N PRO A 157 6.13 -3.33 16.13
CA PRO A 157 6.63 -4.65 15.78
C PRO A 157 7.88 -4.59 14.90
N LEU A 158 7.92 -3.71 13.92
CA LEU A 158 9.03 -3.59 12.95
C LEU A 158 10.22 -2.83 13.53
N THR A 159 9.97 -1.71 14.23
CA THR A 159 11.06 -0.81 14.63
C THR A 159 11.62 -1.07 16.02
N ALA A 160 10.89 -1.76 16.89
CA ALA A 160 11.32 -1.99 18.27
C ALA A 160 11.49 -3.49 18.59
N TYR A 161 10.49 -4.30 18.26
CA TYR A 161 10.48 -5.69 18.70
C TYR A 161 11.22 -6.63 17.76
N ALA A 162 11.02 -6.53 16.42
CA ALA A 162 11.66 -7.42 15.47
C ALA A 162 13.20 -7.33 15.55
N PRO A 163 13.84 -6.16 15.48
CA PRO A 163 15.29 -6.07 15.60
C PRO A 163 15.82 -6.59 16.94
N ALA A 164 15.11 -6.32 18.05
CA ALA A 164 15.54 -6.79 19.37
C ALA A 164 15.38 -8.31 19.55
N LEU A 165 14.35 -8.92 18.94
CA LEU A 165 14.16 -10.36 18.90
C LEU A 165 15.19 -11.04 18.01
N ASP A 166 15.46 -10.50 16.83
CA ASP A 166 16.43 -11.02 15.87
C ASP A 166 17.86 -10.99 16.43
N ALA A 167 18.23 -9.88 17.08
CA ALA A 167 19.50 -9.75 17.78
C ALA A 167 19.60 -10.61 19.06
N GLY A 168 18.52 -11.26 19.48
CA GLY A 168 18.48 -12.08 20.70
C GLY A 168 18.61 -11.28 22.01
N THR A 169 18.47 -9.95 21.97
CA THR A 169 18.53 -9.11 23.18
C THR A 169 17.29 -9.24 24.06
N ILE A 170 16.17 -9.66 23.46
CA ILE A 170 14.92 -9.98 24.14
C ILE A 170 14.32 -11.29 23.63
N THR A 171 13.39 -11.84 24.43
CA THR A 171 12.49 -12.93 24.05
C THR A 171 11.06 -12.50 24.37
N PRO A 172 10.02 -13.19 23.89
CA PRO A 172 8.64 -12.91 24.30
C PRO A 172 8.40 -12.95 25.82
N ALA A 173 9.18 -13.76 26.54
CA ALA A 173 9.11 -13.90 28.00
C ALA A 173 9.97 -12.87 28.76
N SER A 174 10.87 -12.16 28.09
CA SER A 174 11.66 -11.08 28.71
C SER A 174 10.73 -10.05 29.34
N THR A 175 11.09 -9.56 30.53
CA THR A 175 10.27 -8.61 31.28
C THR A 175 11.00 -7.31 31.48
N PHE A 176 10.25 -6.22 31.38
CA PHE A 176 10.71 -4.86 31.69
C PHE A 176 9.77 -4.21 32.70
N ASP A 177 10.27 -3.22 33.44
CA ASP A 177 9.43 -2.42 34.29
C ASP A 177 8.57 -1.48 33.45
N ASN A 178 7.26 -1.67 33.48
CA ASN A 178 6.31 -0.81 32.78
C ASN A 178 6.19 0.52 33.52
N TYR A 179 7.22 1.34 33.40
CA TYR A 179 7.32 2.67 34.00
C TYR A 179 8.00 3.64 33.02
N PRO A 180 7.78 4.97 33.12
CA PRO A 180 8.49 5.92 32.27
C PRO A 180 10.00 5.77 32.37
N VAL A 181 10.68 5.70 31.22
CA VAL A 181 12.12 5.40 31.14
C VAL A 181 12.98 6.59 31.56
N ARG A 182 12.49 7.80 31.28
CA ARG A 182 13.20 9.06 31.53
C ARG A 182 12.25 10.25 31.58
N LEU A 183 12.80 11.42 31.91
CA LEU A 183 12.12 12.71 31.77
C LEU A 183 12.50 13.36 30.43
N VAL A 184 11.51 13.86 29.72
CA VAL A 184 11.69 14.67 28.51
C VAL A 184 10.93 15.97 28.71
N GLY A 185 11.65 17.11 28.69
CA GLY A 185 11.06 18.41 28.98
C GLY A 185 10.41 18.49 30.39
N GLY A 186 10.99 17.79 31.37
CA GLY A 186 10.47 17.75 32.76
C GLY A 186 9.25 16.81 32.93
N SER A 187 8.77 16.14 31.89
CA SER A 187 7.63 15.23 31.96
C SER A 187 8.07 13.76 31.81
N PRO A 188 7.43 12.82 32.54
CA PRO A 188 7.68 11.39 32.39
C PRO A 188 7.46 10.92 30.95
N TRP A 189 8.42 10.15 30.39
CA TRP A 189 8.40 9.66 29.03
C TRP A 189 8.90 8.20 28.96
N PRO A 190 8.33 7.35 28.06
CA PRO A 190 7.11 7.60 27.30
C PRO A 190 5.85 7.47 28.17
N LYS A 191 4.75 8.09 27.73
CA LYS A 191 3.44 7.85 28.32
C LYS A 191 2.74 6.71 27.63
N ASN A 192 2.12 5.82 28.41
CA ASN A 192 1.23 4.78 27.86
C ASN A 192 -0.15 5.35 27.45
N SER A 193 -0.91 4.58 26.69
CA SER A 193 -2.31 4.88 26.39
C SER A 193 -3.16 3.64 26.70
N PRO A 194 -3.99 3.66 27.76
CA PRO A 194 -4.14 4.73 28.76
C PRO A 194 -2.87 4.96 29.58
N ASN A 195 -2.80 6.10 30.26
CA ASN A 195 -1.63 6.48 31.07
C ASN A 195 -1.58 5.70 32.40
N THR A 196 -1.37 4.38 32.27
CA THR A 196 -1.28 3.42 33.39
C THR A 196 0.03 2.66 33.33
N TYR A 197 0.55 2.32 34.49
CA TYR A 197 1.81 1.62 34.67
C TYR A 197 1.60 0.46 35.63
N THR A 198 2.03 -0.75 35.25
CA THR A 198 1.68 -2.02 35.95
C THR A 198 2.89 -2.74 36.54
N GLY A 199 4.07 -2.11 36.52
CA GLY A 199 5.32 -2.75 36.94
C GLY A 199 5.79 -3.81 35.93
N TRP A 200 6.45 -4.86 36.43
CA TRP A 200 7.06 -5.89 35.59
C TRP A 200 6.07 -6.48 34.59
N THR A 201 6.37 -6.33 33.32
CA THR A 201 5.50 -6.70 32.20
C THR A 201 6.31 -7.41 31.12
N SER A 202 5.82 -8.54 30.61
CA SER A 202 6.51 -9.26 29.54
C SER A 202 6.45 -8.53 28.20
N VAL A 203 7.43 -8.81 27.33
CA VAL A 203 7.46 -8.32 25.95
C VAL A 203 6.19 -8.75 25.20
N GLN A 204 5.74 -10.00 25.37
CA GLN A 204 4.50 -10.48 24.78
C GLN A 204 3.29 -9.62 25.17
N GLU A 205 3.16 -9.28 26.46
CA GLU A 205 2.09 -8.43 26.94
C GLU A 205 2.27 -6.97 26.46
N GLY A 206 3.52 -6.50 26.36
CA GLY A 206 3.88 -5.22 25.78
C GLY A 206 3.41 -5.07 24.33
N ILE A 207 3.59 -6.11 23.53
CA ILE A 207 3.11 -6.17 22.13
C ILE A 207 1.58 -6.23 22.12
N ARG A 208 0.98 -7.15 22.86
CA ARG A 208 -0.47 -7.37 22.88
C ARG A 208 -1.26 -6.13 23.24
N ARG A 209 -0.77 -5.34 24.21
CA ARG A 209 -1.41 -4.12 24.70
C ARG A 209 -0.81 -2.84 24.12
N SER A 210 0.16 -2.97 23.21
CA SER A 210 0.84 -1.81 22.61
C SER A 210 1.44 -0.84 23.63
N ILE A 211 2.09 -1.37 24.66
CA ILE A 211 2.66 -0.60 25.77
C ILE A 211 3.89 0.17 25.30
N ASN A 212 3.87 1.51 25.44
CA ASN A 212 4.94 2.36 24.93
C ASN A 212 6.25 2.19 25.71
N THR A 213 6.19 2.04 27.04
CA THR A 213 7.37 1.86 27.90
C THR A 213 8.11 0.58 27.55
N ILE A 214 7.41 -0.52 27.28
CA ILE A 214 8.02 -1.80 26.91
C ILE A 214 8.65 -1.71 25.51
N ALA A 215 7.97 -1.05 24.54
CA ALA A 215 8.51 -0.87 23.21
C ALA A 215 9.82 -0.06 23.22
N VAL A 216 9.87 1.03 24.02
CA VAL A 216 11.08 1.84 24.15
C VAL A 216 12.23 1.04 24.78
N GLN A 217 11.98 0.30 25.86
CA GLN A 217 13.01 -0.52 26.51
C GLN A 217 13.49 -1.66 25.61
N SER A 218 12.59 -2.27 24.81
CA SER A 218 12.97 -3.26 23.80
C SER A 218 13.86 -2.65 22.71
N LEU A 219 13.54 -1.46 22.21
CA LEU A 219 14.38 -0.73 21.26
C LEU A 219 15.74 -0.36 21.86
N GLU A 220 15.76 0.12 23.11
CA GLU A 220 17.00 0.48 23.81
C GLU A 220 17.90 -0.73 24.07
N SER A 221 17.32 -1.93 24.25
CA SER A 221 18.10 -3.17 24.46
C SER A 221 18.94 -3.57 23.25
N VAL A 222 18.51 -3.24 22.05
CA VAL A 222 19.26 -3.51 20.79
C VAL A 222 20.04 -2.29 20.33
N GLY A 223 19.57 -1.10 20.67
CA GLY A 223 20.15 0.17 20.22
C GLY A 223 19.45 0.72 18.97
N VAL A 224 19.31 2.06 18.93
CA VAL A 224 18.58 2.74 17.83
C VAL A 224 19.29 2.57 16.49
N ALA A 225 20.62 2.59 16.46
CA ALA A 225 21.38 2.45 15.22
C ALA A 225 21.20 1.06 14.61
N GLU A 226 21.29 0.01 15.42
CA GLU A 226 21.10 -1.37 14.99
C GLU A 226 19.66 -1.61 14.53
N ALA A 227 18.67 -1.09 15.27
CA ALA A 227 17.28 -1.21 14.90
C ALA A 227 16.92 -0.45 13.61
N PHE A 228 17.65 0.61 13.28
CA PHE A 228 17.47 1.35 12.03
C PHE A 228 18.14 0.64 10.85
N ALA A 229 19.20 -0.10 11.08
CA ALA A 229 19.92 -0.88 10.05
C ALA A 229 19.22 -2.20 9.72
N PHE A 230 18.36 -2.69 10.63
CA PHE A 230 17.53 -3.90 10.45
C PHE A 230 16.50 -3.73 9.33
#